data_4880f627f1b7fa51327355391449dc69
#
_entry.id   4880f627f1b7fa51327355391449dc69
#
_cell.length_a   1.000
_cell.length_b   1.000
_cell.length_c   1.000
_cell.angle_alpha   90.00
_cell.angle_beta   90.00
_cell.angle_gamma   90.00
#
_symmetry.space_group_name_H-M   'P 1'
#
loop_
_entity.id
_entity.type
_entity.pdbx_description
1 polymer ?
#
loop_
_entity_poly.entity_id
_entity_poly.type
_entity_poly.pdbx_seq_one_letter_code
_entity_poly.pdbx_strand_id
1 'polypeptide(L)'
;MKRPLTAIAAGLLAAGSLAAAAFAGPSFDADGKLVIPDQRDRWPMVGATYALSYEGDGGVTINTVRMDPESYDACVKTGKFPVGTMLDLEVRRPAEEVAPAKGGKTQGAAVGRSLHVKDEKAGPGTWTFYGYAAGAKTGNPIPRSQACYSCHDQHAGTTDTVFMQFYPSLKEAREVAVKPKS
;
A
#
# COMPACT_ATOMS: atom_id res chain seq x y z
N MET A 1 68.54 26.01 -19.52
CA MET A 1 67.12 26.38 -19.39
C MET A 1 66.31 25.07 -19.33
N LYS A 2 65.85 24.72 -18.08
CA LYS A 2 65.07 23.47 -17.83
C LYS A 2 63.60 23.86 -17.73
N ARG A 3 62.72 23.28 -18.58
CA ARG A 3 61.27 23.47 -18.53
C ARG A 3 60.67 22.50 -17.53
N PRO A 4 59.71 22.87 -16.68
CA PRO A 4 59.01 21.93 -15.81
C PRO A 4 57.88 21.24 -16.59
N LEU A 5 57.78 19.92 -16.42
CA LEU A 5 56.63 19.11 -16.83
C LEU A 5 55.49 19.31 -15.82
N THR A 6 54.37 19.80 -16.32
CA THR A 6 53.11 19.90 -15.54
C THR A 6 52.37 18.57 -15.68
N ALA A 7 52.26 17.83 -14.58
CA ALA A 7 51.46 16.61 -14.51
C ALA A 7 49.97 16.98 -14.34
N ILE A 8 49.14 16.61 -15.30
CA ILE A 8 47.69 16.73 -15.22
C ILE A 8 47.15 15.48 -14.52
N ALA A 9 46.68 15.65 -13.30
CA ALA A 9 45.96 14.58 -12.58
C ALA A 9 44.53 14.46 -13.12
N ALA A 10 44.24 13.39 -13.84
CA ALA A 10 42.89 13.04 -14.26
C ALA A 10 42.13 12.43 -13.07
N GLY A 11 41.20 13.20 -12.49
CA GLY A 11 40.31 12.71 -11.48
C GLY A 11 39.22 11.83 -12.09
N LEU A 12 39.20 10.54 -11.76
CA LEU A 12 38.09 9.64 -12.06
C LEU A 12 36.91 9.98 -11.13
N LEU A 13 35.87 10.60 -11.67
CA LEU A 13 34.56 10.69 -11.04
C LEU A 13 33.89 9.30 -11.13
N ALA A 14 33.89 8.55 -10.04
CA ALA A 14 33.10 7.36 -9.91
C ALA A 14 31.62 7.78 -9.77
N ALA A 15 30.87 7.71 -10.86
CA ALA A 15 29.42 7.84 -10.83
C ALA A 15 28.83 6.59 -10.15
N GLY A 16 28.56 6.69 -8.85
CA GLY A 16 27.82 5.67 -8.11
C GLY A 16 26.39 5.61 -8.62
N SER A 17 26.08 4.59 -9.42
CA SER A 17 24.70 4.27 -9.78
C SER A 17 23.97 3.82 -8.51
N LEU A 18 23.12 4.67 -7.93
CA LEU A 18 22.11 4.25 -7.01
C LEU A 18 21.12 3.37 -7.82
N ALA A 19 21.29 2.06 -7.75
CA ALA A 19 20.29 1.13 -8.21
C ALA A 19 19.07 1.36 -7.30
N ALA A 20 18.03 2.00 -7.81
CA ALA A 20 16.72 1.98 -7.19
C ALA A 20 16.35 0.50 -7.05
N ALA A 21 16.15 0.03 -5.83
CA ALA A 21 15.64 -1.32 -5.59
C ALA A 21 14.29 -1.40 -6.30
N ALA A 22 14.22 -2.14 -7.40
CA ALA A 22 12.97 -2.40 -8.09
C ALA A 22 12.04 -3.09 -7.08
N PHE A 23 10.86 -2.54 -6.90
CA PHE A 23 9.84 -3.15 -6.06
C PHE A 23 9.52 -4.52 -6.70
N ALA A 24 9.85 -5.58 -6.00
CA ALA A 24 9.44 -6.91 -6.42
C ALA A 24 7.93 -7.03 -6.14
N GLY A 25 7.13 -7.29 -7.16
CA GLY A 25 5.69 -7.57 -7.03
C GLY A 25 5.40 -8.66 -5.99
N PRO A 26 4.15 -9.10 -5.81
CA PRO A 26 3.78 -10.08 -4.82
C PRO A 26 4.57 -11.38 -5.03
N SER A 27 5.10 -11.95 -3.95
CA SER A 27 5.79 -13.23 -3.95
C SER A 27 5.05 -14.23 -3.07
N PHE A 28 5.17 -15.52 -3.40
CA PHE A 28 4.45 -16.58 -2.71
C PHE A 28 5.43 -17.66 -2.27
N ASP A 29 5.15 -18.28 -1.12
CA ASP A 29 5.89 -19.44 -0.65
C ASP A 29 5.48 -20.73 -1.39
N ALA A 30 6.11 -21.84 -1.04
CA ALA A 30 5.83 -23.15 -1.67
C ALA A 30 4.40 -23.64 -1.43
N ASP A 31 3.73 -23.16 -0.39
CA ASP A 31 2.34 -23.48 -0.04
C ASP A 31 1.34 -22.52 -0.71
N GLY A 32 1.80 -21.57 -1.54
CA GLY A 32 0.96 -20.57 -2.19
C GLY A 32 0.48 -19.46 -1.26
N LYS A 33 1.07 -19.32 -0.06
CA LYS A 33 0.79 -18.19 0.84
C LYS A 33 1.55 -16.96 0.39
N LEU A 34 0.92 -15.81 0.48
CA LEU A 34 1.58 -14.54 0.16
C LEU A 34 2.70 -14.27 1.16
N VAL A 35 3.91 -14.04 0.67
CA VAL A 35 5.02 -13.54 1.50
C VAL A 35 4.77 -12.07 1.81
N ILE A 36 4.70 -11.75 3.10
CA ILE A 36 4.41 -10.39 3.55
C ILE A 36 5.64 -9.50 3.38
N PRO A 37 5.57 -8.42 2.59
CA PRO A 37 6.70 -7.52 2.39
C PRO A 37 7.15 -6.86 3.70
N ASP A 38 8.43 -6.96 4.03
CA ASP A 38 8.97 -6.40 5.29
C ASP A 38 8.87 -4.86 5.35
N GLN A 39 8.85 -4.18 4.20
CA GLN A 39 8.85 -2.72 4.11
C GLN A 39 7.47 -2.09 3.94
N ARG A 40 6.38 -2.84 4.03
CA ARG A 40 5.01 -2.34 3.83
C ARG A 40 4.64 -1.15 4.74
N ASP A 41 5.22 -1.08 5.94
CA ASP A 41 4.99 0.03 6.87
C ASP A 41 5.58 1.36 6.37
N ARG A 42 6.44 1.33 5.34
CA ARG A 42 7.01 2.50 4.66
C ARG A 42 6.26 2.88 3.38
N TRP A 43 5.24 2.12 3.00
CA TRP A 43 4.46 2.41 1.81
C TRP A 43 3.63 3.69 1.96
N PRO A 44 3.38 4.42 0.87
CA PRO A 44 2.48 5.57 0.88
C PRO A 44 1.12 5.22 1.50
N MET A 45 0.67 5.99 2.47
CA MET A 45 -0.67 5.88 3.01
C MET A 45 -1.65 6.54 2.03
N VAL A 46 -2.63 5.77 1.56
CA VAL A 46 -3.63 6.25 0.60
C VAL A 46 -4.95 6.60 1.26
N GLY A 47 -5.23 6.06 2.44
CA GLY A 47 -6.45 6.34 3.17
C GLY A 47 -6.39 5.96 4.64
N ALA A 48 -7.22 6.61 5.42
CA ALA A 48 -7.49 6.28 6.82
C ALA A 48 -8.95 6.50 7.15
N THR A 49 -9.52 5.63 7.97
CA THR A 49 -10.89 5.78 8.46
C THR A 49 -10.93 5.59 9.98
N TYR A 50 -11.93 6.20 10.59
CA TYR A 50 -12.20 6.08 12.01
C TYR A 50 -13.66 5.68 12.21
N ALA A 51 -13.90 4.68 13.06
CA ALA A 51 -15.24 4.18 13.38
C ALA A 51 -16.08 3.77 12.15
N LEU A 52 -15.41 3.35 11.06
CA LEU A 52 -16.08 2.83 9.89
C LEU A 52 -16.65 1.46 10.23
N SER A 53 -17.97 1.36 10.25
CA SER A 53 -18.69 0.11 10.47
C SER A 53 -19.66 -0.12 9.32
N TYR A 54 -19.71 -1.33 8.83
CA TYR A 54 -20.66 -1.75 7.78
C TYR A 54 -21.89 -2.45 8.34
N GLU A 55 -21.85 -2.90 9.60
CA GLU A 55 -22.89 -3.72 10.24
C GLU A 55 -23.32 -3.19 11.63
N GLY A 56 -23.16 -1.89 11.88
CA GLY A 56 -23.64 -1.24 13.11
C GLY A 56 -22.73 -1.40 14.34
N ASP A 57 -22.54 -2.60 14.88
CA ASP A 57 -21.91 -2.81 16.19
C ASP A 57 -20.45 -3.26 16.16
N GLY A 58 -19.74 -3.11 15.05
CA GLY A 58 -18.38 -3.63 14.82
C GLY A 58 -17.26 -3.08 15.71
N GLY A 59 -17.59 -2.29 16.72
CA GLY A 59 -16.62 -1.62 17.58
C GLY A 59 -15.84 -0.53 16.85
N VAL A 60 -15.32 0.43 17.60
CA VAL A 60 -14.54 1.53 17.01
C VAL A 60 -13.16 1.05 16.63
N THR A 61 -12.79 1.25 15.36
CA THR A 61 -11.43 0.96 14.84
C THR A 61 -10.87 2.16 14.12
N ILE A 62 -9.54 2.22 14.04
CA ILE A 62 -8.78 3.09 13.16
C ILE A 62 -8.18 2.20 12.09
N ASN A 63 -8.60 2.41 10.86
CA ASN A 63 -8.10 1.64 9.73
C ASN A 63 -7.17 2.53 8.91
N THR A 64 -6.02 2.00 8.50
CA THR A 64 -5.11 2.67 7.57
C THR A 64 -4.83 1.76 6.39
N VAL A 65 -4.80 2.34 5.19
CA VAL A 65 -4.47 1.62 3.97
C VAL A 65 -3.22 2.24 3.36
N ARG A 66 -2.27 1.38 3.04
CA ARG A 66 -1.05 1.73 2.31
C ARG A 66 -1.02 0.99 0.98
N MET A 67 -0.34 1.57 0.03
CA MET A 67 -0.19 1.00 -1.31
C MET A 67 1.29 0.84 -1.62
N ASP A 68 1.66 -0.25 -2.30
CA ASP A 68 3.04 -0.42 -2.74
C ASP A 68 3.48 0.77 -3.63
N PRO A 69 4.73 1.25 -3.49
CA PRO A 69 5.16 2.50 -4.11
C PRO A 69 5.12 2.48 -5.64
N GLU A 70 5.47 1.36 -6.27
CA GLU A 70 5.50 1.24 -7.72
C GLU A 70 4.09 1.31 -8.31
N SER A 71 3.16 0.57 -7.71
CA SER A 71 1.76 0.62 -8.12
C SER A 71 1.12 1.97 -7.80
N TYR A 72 1.51 2.63 -6.69
CA TYR A 72 1.08 3.98 -6.38
C TYR A 72 1.48 4.95 -7.50
N ASP A 73 2.75 4.96 -7.90
CA ASP A 73 3.25 5.82 -8.97
C ASP A 73 2.58 5.52 -10.32
N ALA A 74 2.38 4.24 -10.64
CA ALA A 74 1.69 3.83 -11.85
C ALA A 74 0.22 4.26 -11.83
N CYS A 75 -0.48 4.09 -10.70
CA CYS A 75 -1.87 4.49 -10.53
C CYS A 75 -2.04 6.00 -10.65
N VAL A 76 -1.15 6.79 -10.05
CA VAL A 76 -1.16 8.25 -10.17
C VAL A 76 -1.02 8.67 -11.64
N LYS A 77 -0.09 8.06 -12.39
CA LYS A 77 0.17 8.41 -13.80
C LYS A 77 -0.94 7.97 -14.76
N THR A 78 -1.50 6.78 -14.55
CA THR A 78 -2.39 6.12 -15.54
C THR A 78 -3.85 6.09 -15.12
N GLY A 79 -4.14 6.30 -13.86
CA GLY A 79 -5.46 6.13 -13.28
C GLY A 79 -5.88 4.67 -13.07
N LYS A 80 -4.99 3.70 -13.28
CA LYS A 80 -5.27 2.27 -13.21
C LYS A 80 -4.35 1.59 -12.19
N PHE A 81 -4.87 0.58 -11.52
CA PHE A 81 -4.08 -0.31 -10.68
C PHE A 81 -3.42 -1.38 -11.57
N PRO A 82 -2.09 -1.43 -11.68
CA PRO A 82 -1.42 -2.50 -12.44
C PRO A 82 -1.62 -3.87 -11.78
N VAL A 83 -1.44 -4.94 -12.55
CA VAL A 83 -1.33 -6.29 -11.99
C VAL A 83 -0.14 -6.35 -11.04
N GLY A 84 -0.31 -7.03 -9.91
CA GLY A 84 0.68 -7.07 -8.85
C GLY A 84 0.53 -5.94 -7.82
N THR A 85 -0.38 -4.98 -8.01
CA THR A 85 -0.69 -3.96 -6.98
C THR A 85 -0.99 -4.63 -5.65
N MET A 86 -0.39 -4.08 -4.59
CA MET A 86 -0.69 -4.49 -3.22
C MET A 86 -1.23 -3.33 -2.40
N LEU A 87 -2.36 -3.55 -1.72
CA LEU A 87 -2.94 -2.64 -0.73
C LEU A 87 -2.88 -3.31 0.64
N ASP A 88 -2.18 -2.69 1.60
CA ASP A 88 -2.07 -3.18 2.98
C ASP A 88 -3.08 -2.46 3.87
N LEU A 89 -4.10 -3.17 4.34
CA LEU A 89 -5.05 -2.70 5.34
C LEU A 89 -4.56 -3.10 6.73
N GLU A 90 -4.36 -2.13 7.59
CA GLU A 90 -4.13 -2.32 9.02
C GLU A 90 -5.32 -1.80 9.82
N VAL A 91 -5.85 -2.66 10.69
CA VAL A 91 -6.97 -2.36 11.60
C VAL A 91 -6.44 -2.30 13.03
N ARG A 92 -6.65 -1.17 13.71
CA ARG A 92 -6.21 -0.95 15.09
C ARG A 92 -7.38 -0.54 15.98
N ARG A 93 -7.34 -0.95 17.24
CA ARG A 93 -8.20 -0.32 18.25
C ARG A 93 -7.70 1.09 18.54
N PRO A 94 -8.59 2.05 18.79
CA PRO A 94 -8.16 3.34 19.29
C PRO A 94 -7.58 3.20 20.70
N ALA A 95 -6.51 3.94 20.98
CA ALA A 95 -6.05 4.21 22.34
C ALA A 95 -6.60 5.56 22.78
N GLU A 96 -7.07 5.60 24.03
CA GLU A 96 -7.67 6.78 24.64
C GLU A 96 -6.73 7.36 25.70
N GLU A 97 -6.95 8.61 26.05
CA GLU A 97 -6.29 9.29 27.17
C GLU A 97 -4.75 9.22 27.14
N VAL A 98 -4.15 9.30 25.94
CA VAL A 98 -2.71 9.34 25.77
C VAL A 98 -2.21 10.77 25.96
N ALA A 99 -1.37 11.00 26.98
CA ALA A 99 -0.79 12.31 27.24
C ALA A 99 0.00 12.81 26.02
N PRO A 100 -0.03 14.14 25.70
CA PRO A 100 -0.65 15.24 26.44
C PRO A 100 -2.14 15.48 26.07
N ALA A 101 -2.72 14.65 25.19
CA ALA A 101 -4.09 14.86 24.74
C ALA A 101 -5.08 14.50 25.84
N LYS A 102 -5.96 15.45 26.18
CA LYS A 102 -7.08 15.23 27.13
C LYS A 102 -8.35 14.71 26.45
N GLY A 103 -8.30 14.50 25.16
CA GLY A 103 -9.37 13.98 24.32
C GLY A 103 -8.81 13.49 23.00
N GLY A 104 -9.67 12.90 22.16
CA GLY A 104 -9.24 12.30 20.90
C GLY A 104 -8.77 10.86 21.04
N LYS A 105 -8.44 10.26 19.92
CA LYS A 105 -8.06 8.85 19.80
C LYS A 105 -6.76 8.74 19.02
N THR A 106 -5.88 7.87 19.46
CA THR A 106 -4.66 7.51 18.75
C THR A 106 -4.69 6.04 18.34
N GLN A 107 -3.76 5.63 17.48
CA GLN A 107 -3.65 4.23 17.09
C GLN A 107 -3.12 3.39 18.26
N GLY A 108 -3.90 2.44 18.72
CA GLY A 108 -3.54 1.45 19.74
C GLY A 108 -3.13 0.11 19.13
N ALA A 109 -3.50 -0.98 19.82
CA ALA A 109 -3.14 -2.34 19.40
C ALA A 109 -3.71 -2.70 18.02
N ALA A 110 -2.89 -3.35 17.19
CA ALA A 110 -3.36 -3.93 15.94
C ALA A 110 -4.26 -5.14 16.24
N VAL A 111 -5.42 -5.20 15.57
CA VAL A 111 -6.40 -6.29 15.73
C VAL A 111 -6.60 -7.10 14.46
N GLY A 112 -6.16 -6.59 13.32
CA GLY A 112 -6.23 -7.30 12.05
C GLY A 112 -5.36 -6.63 10.99
N ARG A 113 -4.91 -7.44 10.03
CA ARG A 113 -4.22 -6.98 8.82
C ARG A 113 -4.61 -7.83 7.64
N SER A 114 -4.68 -7.21 6.47
CA SER A 114 -4.83 -7.92 5.21
C SER A 114 -4.10 -7.22 4.08
N LEU A 115 -3.54 -8.01 3.16
CA LEU A 115 -3.02 -7.54 1.88
C LEU A 115 -4.01 -7.91 0.78
N HIS A 116 -4.40 -6.93 -0.01
CA HIS A 116 -5.19 -7.12 -1.21
C HIS A 116 -4.24 -7.05 -2.40
N VAL A 117 -4.16 -8.13 -3.16
CA VAL A 117 -3.25 -8.28 -4.31
C VAL A 117 -4.07 -8.30 -5.58
N LYS A 118 -3.74 -7.42 -6.53
CA LYS A 118 -4.35 -7.49 -7.86
C LYS A 118 -3.73 -8.62 -8.65
N ASP A 119 -4.55 -9.60 -9.00
CA ASP A 119 -4.14 -10.81 -9.70
C ASP A 119 -5.16 -11.17 -10.78
N GLU A 120 -4.78 -11.05 -12.05
CA GLU A 120 -5.66 -11.36 -13.18
C GLU A 120 -6.13 -12.82 -13.19
N LYS A 121 -5.41 -13.74 -12.55
CA LYS A 121 -5.78 -15.14 -12.43
C LYS A 121 -6.85 -15.39 -11.36
N ALA A 122 -7.13 -14.41 -10.54
CA ALA A 122 -8.02 -14.54 -9.40
C ALA A 122 -9.52 -14.62 -9.76
N GLY A 123 -9.89 -14.52 -11.05
CA GLY A 123 -11.28 -14.55 -11.52
C GLY A 123 -11.96 -13.16 -11.42
N PRO A 124 -13.29 -13.12 -11.37
CA PRO A 124 -14.04 -11.86 -11.34
C PRO A 124 -13.55 -10.93 -10.23
N GLY A 125 -13.36 -9.65 -10.57
CA GLY A 125 -12.81 -8.65 -9.66
C GLY A 125 -11.29 -8.62 -9.57
N THR A 126 -10.56 -9.59 -10.14
CA THR A 126 -9.09 -9.62 -10.28
C THR A 126 -8.26 -9.36 -9.01
N TRP A 127 -8.84 -9.36 -7.83
CA TRP A 127 -8.15 -9.19 -6.55
C TRP A 127 -8.25 -10.43 -5.68
N THR A 128 -7.17 -10.77 -4.99
CA THR A 128 -7.16 -11.79 -3.94
C THR A 128 -6.77 -11.13 -2.62
N PHE A 129 -7.52 -11.43 -1.57
CA PHE A 129 -7.30 -10.90 -0.23
C PHE A 129 -6.58 -11.93 0.63
N TYR A 130 -5.56 -11.50 1.36
CA TYR A 130 -4.73 -12.34 2.23
C TYR A 130 -4.77 -11.81 3.65
N GLY A 131 -5.32 -12.61 4.58
CA GLY A 131 -5.32 -12.28 6.00
C GLY A 131 -4.00 -12.70 6.66
N TYR A 132 -3.51 -11.88 7.59
CA TYR A 132 -2.31 -12.20 8.35
C TYR A 132 -2.30 -11.54 9.75
N ALA A 133 -1.60 -12.16 10.70
CA ALA A 133 -1.41 -11.61 12.04
C ALA A 133 -0.26 -10.61 12.08
N ALA A 134 -0.25 -9.74 13.07
CA ALA A 134 0.89 -8.84 13.32
C ALA A 134 2.17 -9.66 13.50
N GLY A 135 3.23 -9.28 12.78
CA GLY A 135 4.51 -10.00 12.79
C GLY A 135 4.58 -11.29 11.97
N ALA A 136 3.48 -11.72 11.35
CA ALA A 136 3.50 -12.87 10.43
C ALA A 136 4.35 -12.58 9.20
N LYS A 137 5.03 -13.61 8.70
CA LYS A 137 5.85 -13.54 7.49
C LYS A 137 5.07 -13.95 6.23
N THR A 138 3.94 -14.63 6.40
CA THR A 138 3.07 -15.05 5.30
C THR A 138 1.61 -14.79 5.63
N GLY A 139 0.79 -14.57 4.59
CA GLY A 139 -0.65 -14.39 4.67
C GLY A 139 -1.39 -15.52 3.96
N ASN A 140 -2.49 -15.98 4.54
CA ASN A 140 -3.36 -16.97 3.92
C ASN A 140 -4.39 -16.30 3.02
N PRO A 141 -4.71 -16.87 1.85
CA PRO A 141 -5.78 -16.37 1.02
C PRO A 141 -7.12 -16.45 1.77
N ILE A 142 -7.88 -15.38 1.73
CA ILE A 142 -9.25 -15.34 2.26
C ILE A 142 -10.16 -16.00 1.23
N PRO A 143 -10.98 -16.97 1.63
CA PRO A 143 -11.90 -17.66 0.71
C PRO A 143 -12.85 -16.67 0.00
N ARG A 144 -13.09 -16.87 -1.29
CA ARG A 144 -13.99 -16.03 -2.11
C ARG A 144 -15.43 -15.96 -1.59
N SER A 145 -15.86 -16.93 -0.82
CA SER A 145 -17.18 -16.97 -0.18
C SER A 145 -17.34 -15.97 0.98
N GLN A 146 -16.24 -15.35 1.43
CA GLN A 146 -16.30 -14.36 2.51
C GLN A 146 -16.94 -13.04 2.02
N ALA A 147 -17.72 -12.42 2.89
CA ALA A 147 -18.49 -11.20 2.61
C ALA A 147 -17.65 -10.02 2.13
N CYS A 148 -16.34 -9.98 2.44
CA CYS A 148 -15.45 -8.93 1.98
C CYS A 148 -15.40 -8.82 0.45
N TYR A 149 -15.44 -9.92 -0.30
CA TYR A 149 -15.45 -9.88 -1.76
C TYR A 149 -16.76 -9.30 -2.31
N SER A 150 -17.90 -9.78 -1.84
CA SER A 150 -19.20 -9.25 -2.28
C SER A 150 -19.41 -7.80 -1.89
N CYS A 151 -18.92 -7.38 -0.73
CA CYS A 151 -18.96 -5.99 -0.30
C CYS A 151 -18.11 -5.08 -1.22
N HIS A 152 -16.88 -5.50 -1.58
CA HIS A 152 -16.04 -4.77 -2.53
C HIS A 152 -16.68 -4.69 -3.91
N ASP A 153 -17.26 -5.77 -4.41
CA ASP A 153 -17.98 -5.80 -5.69
C ASP A 153 -19.18 -4.83 -5.67
N GLN A 154 -19.99 -4.91 -4.63
CA GLN A 154 -21.22 -4.12 -4.52
C GLN A 154 -20.95 -2.62 -4.40
N HIS A 155 -19.95 -2.22 -3.61
CA HIS A 155 -19.73 -0.83 -3.22
C HIS A 155 -18.56 -0.15 -3.92
N ALA A 156 -17.72 -0.89 -4.63
CA ALA A 156 -16.55 -0.39 -5.34
C ALA A 156 -16.33 -1.01 -6.73
N GLY A 157 -17.30 -1.73 -7.29
CA GLY A 157 -17.19 -2.41 -8.58
C GLY A 157 -16.81 -1.48 -9.75
N THR A 158 -17.25 -0.22 -9.71
CA THR A 158 -16.90 0.79 -10.74
C THR A 158 -15.50 1.37 -10.61
N THR A 159 -14.82 1.10 -9.49
CA THR A 159 -13.47 1.58 -9.18
C THR A 159 -12.48 0.42 -9.00
N ASP A 160 -12.66 -0.62 -9.82
CA ASP A 160 -11.81 -1.84 -9.78
C ASP A 160 -11.85 -2.53 -8.42
N THR A 161 -13.03 -2.56 -7.79
CA THR A 161 -13.29 -3.08 -6.43
C THR A 161 -12.44 -2.46 -5.31
N VAL A 162 -11.87 -1.27 -5.55
CA VAL A 162 -11.11 -0.49 -4.58
C VAL A 162 -11.96 0.66 -4.06
N PHE A 163 -12.06 0.83 -2.75
CA PHE A 163 -12.86 1.90 -2.11
C PHE A 163 -12.21 3.28 -2.27
N MET A 164 -12.14 3.78 -3.52
CA MET A 164 -11.54 5.08 -3.83
C MET A 164 -12.16 6.25 -3.08
N GLN A 165 -13.41 6.13 -2.64
CA GLN A 165 -14.08 7.13 -1.80
C GLN A 165 -13.40 7.34 -0.44
N PHE A 166 -12.64 6.35 0.05
CA PHE A 166 -11.88 6.42 1.29
C PHE A 166 -10.41 6.77 1.10
N TYR A 167 -9.97 7.01 -0.16
CA TYR A 167 -8.57 7.29 -0.52
C TYR A 167 -8.40 8.68 -1.13
N PRO A 168 -8.68 9.76 -0.38
CA PRO A 168 -8.67 11.11 -0.91
C PRO A 168 -7.29 11.51 -1.45
N SER A 169 -6.21 11.14 -0.76
CA SER A 169 -4.84 11.49 -1.19
C SER A 169 -4.48 10.84 -2.54
N LEU A 170 -4.88 9.61 -2.79
CA LEU A 170 -4.66 8.95 -4.08
C LEU A 170 -5.52 9.59 -5.18
N LYS A 171 -6.76 9.94 -4.86
CA LYS A 171 -7.66 10.61 -5.79
C LYS A 171 -7.10 11.98 -6.22
N GLU A 172 -6.69 12.80 -5.25
CA GLU A 172 -6.07 14.12 -5.49
C GLU A 172 -4.79 14.02 -6.32
N ALA A 173 -3.90 13.06 -5.98
CA ALA A 173 -2.67 12.84 -6.72
C ALA A 173 -2.93 12.51 -8.19
N ARG A 174 -3.96 11.70 -8.49
CA ARG A 174 -4.40 11.39 -9.86
C ARG A 174 -4.92 12.62 -10.60
N GLU A 175 -5.73 13.44 -9.94
CA GLU A 175 -6.26 14.66 -10.53
C GLU A 175 -5.15 15.65 -10.90
N VAL A 176 -4.12 15.77 -10.07
CA VAL A 176 -2.95 16.61 -10.35
C VAL A 176 -2.13 16.09 -11.52
N ALA A 177 -1.94 14.77 -11.62
CA ALA A 177 -1.14 14.16 -12.68
C ALA A 177 -1.78 14.28 -14.07
N VAL A 178 -3.12 14.36 -14.14
CA VAL A 178 -3.89 14.45 -15.41
C VAL A 178 -4.04 15.90 -15.89
N LYS A 179 -3.84 16.90 -15.02
CA LYS A 179 -3.93 18.31 -15.45
C LYS A 179 -2.81 18.65 -16.44
N PRO A 180 -3.11 19.28 -17.60
CA PRO A 180 -2.09 19.75 -18.52
C PRO A 180 -1.15 20.72 -17.77
N LYS A 181 0.16 20.52 -17.94
CA LYS A 181 1.13 21.52 -17.45
C LYS A 181 0.89 22.79 -18.26
N SER A 182 0.33 23.81 -17.61
CA SER A 182 0.17 25.16 -18.17
C SER A 182 1.53 25.83 -18.43
#